data_1dc7f6a4d33942047ffbd64bb28f41d0
#
_entry.id   1dc7f6a4d33942047ffbd64bb28f41d0
#
_cell.length_a   1.000
_cell.length_b   1.000
_cell.length_c   1.000
_cell.angle_alpha   90.00
_cell.angle_beta   90.00
_cell.angle_gamma   90.00
#
_symmetry.space_group_name_H-M   'P 1'
#
loop_
_entity.id
_entity.type
_entity.pdbx_description
1 polymer ?
#
loop_
_entity_poly.entity_id
_entity_poly.type
_entity_poly.pdbx_seq_one_letter_code
_entity_poly.pdbx_strand_id
1 'polypeptide(L)'
;MAEITAHHGLFKDTDLHVDDTGGSGRPVVLIHGWPLSGESWKEQVPAFAEAGYRVVTYDRRGFGRSDKPLTGYSYDTLTEDLHTLLTELDLQDVTLVGFSMGGGEVARYFTKYGADRLHSVVFASAVPPYLMKTDDNPDGPLEKAQAAQMTAGLTKSEDDFYDQFTTDFFSVDGELKVTEEQRQEAIALAKQSAKHAALACMTAFATTDFREDLPNVSVPALVIHGDGDGTVPFEGSGARTHAAIPGSELHVVHGAPHGVTVSHPEEWNRVVLEFLAK
;
A
#
# COMPACT_ATOMS: atom_id res chain seq x y z
N MET A 1 -14.86 -14.73 1.65
CA MET A 1 -13.97 -14.68 2.83
C MET A 1 -13.21 -15.99 2.90
N ALA A 2 -11.90 -15.91 2.91
CA ALA A 2 -11.01 -17.05 3.11
C ALA A 2 -9.95 -16.66 4.14
N GLU A 3 -9.38 -17.64 4.81
CA GLU A 3 -8.18 -17.46 5.62
C GLU A 3 -7.04 -18.18 4.91
N ILE A 4 -5.89 -17.54 4.83
CA ILE A 4 -4.66 -18.11 4.29
C ILE A 4 -3.61 -18.11 5.37
N THR A 5 -3.02 -19.28 5.62
CA THR A 5 -1.98 -19.42 6.62
C THR A 5 -0.60 -19.23 5.99
N ALA A 6 0.08 -18.14 6.37
CA ALA A 6 1.46 -17.89 5.98
C ALA A 6 2.43 -18.64 6.89
N HIS A 7 3.22 -19.55 6.30
CA HIS A 7 4.18 -20.39 7.00
C HIS A 7 5.57 -19.74 7.02
N HIS A 8 6.12 -19.49 8.20
CA HIS A 8 7.40 -18.81 8.40
C HIS A 8 8.49 -19.70 9.02
N GLY A 9 8.61 -20.93 8.55
CA GLY A 9 9.66 -21.87 8.97
C GLY A 9 9.58 -22.20 10.47
N LEU A 10 10.53 -21.68 11.27
CA LEU A 10 10.59 -21.94 12.73
C LEU A 10 9.70 -20.99 13.56
N PHE A 11 9.08 -19.98 12.94
CA PHE A 11 8.18 -19.05 13.60
C PHE A 11 6.74 -19.56 13.54
N LYS A 12 5.88 -19.02 14.43
CA LYS A 12 4.45 -19.33 14.39
C LYS A 12 3.84 -18.90 13.07
N ASP A 13 3.05 -19.78 12.48
CA ASP A 13 2.23 -19.47 11.31
C ASP A 13 1.32 -18.25 11.60
N THR A 14 0.98 -17.52 10.55
CA THR A 14 0.17 -16.30 10.66
C THR A 14 -1.02 -16.44 9.73
N ASP A 15 -2.24 -16.37 10.28
CA ASP A 15 -3.45 -16.39 9.48
C ASP A 15 -3.78 -15.00 8.93
N LEU A 16 -3.88 -14.91 7.61
CA LEU A 16 -4.24 -13.71 6.88
C LEU A 16 -5.71 -13.78 6.48
N HIS A 17 -6.46 -12.73 6.81
CA HIS A 17 -7.82 -12.58 6.32
C HIS A 17 -7.80 -12.10 4.86
N VAL A 18 -8.57 -12.79 4.01
CA VAL A 18 -8.65 -12.53 2.56
C VAL A 18 -10.10 -12.42 2.12
N ASP A 19 -10.41 -11.35 1.41
CA ASP A 19 -11.66 -11.19 0.68
C ASP A 19 -11.38 -11.36 -0.82
N ASP A 20 -12.09 -12.28 -1.46
CA ASP A 20 -11.94 -12.65 -2.87
C ASP A 20 -13.32 -12.62 -3.53
N THR A 21 -13.49 -11.84 -4.57
CA THR A 21 -14.75 -11.78 -5.34
C THR A 21 -15.01 -13.04 -6.13
N GLY A 22 -13.98 -13.87 -6.33
CA GLY A 22 -14.07 -15.04 -7.20
C GLY A 22 -14.19 -14.67 -8.68
N GLY A 23 -14.60 -15.67 -9.49
CA GLY A 23 -14.76 -15.49 -10.93
C GLY A 23 -13.52 -15.93 -11.73
N SER A 24 -13.65 -15.86 -13.07
CA SER A 24 -12.61 -16.26 -14.03
C SER A 24 -11.86 -15.09 -14.67
N GLY A 25 -12.12 -13.86 -14.22
CA GLY A 25 -11.42 -12.66 -14.69
C GLY A 25 -9.96 -12.66 -14.24
N ARG A 26 -9.12 -11.87 -14.94
CA ARG A 26 -7.73 -11.69 -14.54
C ARG A 26 -7.65 -11.18 -13.10
N PRO A 27 -6.80 -11.77 -12.24
CA PRO A 27 -6.73 -11.38 -10.84
C PRO A 27 -6.09 -10.00 -10.65
N VAL A 28 -6.70 -9.20 -9.78
CA VAL A 28 -6.14 -7.94 -9.27
C VAL A 28 -6.04 -8.04 -7.76
N VAL A 29 -4.83 -7.97 -7.22
CA VAL A 29 -4.57 -8.00 -5.78
C VAL A 29 -4.32 -6.59 -5.28
N LEU A 30 -5.18 -6.11 -4.39
CA LEU A 30 -5.14 -4.76 -3.81
C LEU A 30 -4.48 -4.81 -2.44
N ILE A 31 -3.31 -4.18 -2.32
CA ILE A 31 -2.45 -4.18 -1.14
C ILE A 31 -2.61 -2.86 -0.41
N HIS A 32 -3.22 -2.89 0.76
CA HIS A 32 -3.59 -1.69 1.50
C HIS A 32 -2.40 -0.91 2.07
N GLY A 33 -2.62 0.41 2.28
CA GLY A 33 -1.69 1.29 2.96
C GLY A 33 -1.70 1.14 4.49
N TRP A 34 -0.71 1.72 5.14
CA TRP A 34 -0.65 1.83 6.59
C TRP A 34 -1.56 2.98 7.08
N PRO A 35 -2.23 2.86 8.20
CA PRO A 35 -2.44 1.69 9.07
C PRO A 35 -3.80 1.00 8.81
N LEU A 36 -4.23 0.95 7.56
CA LEU A 36 -5.54 0.50 7.14
C LEU A 36 -5.65 -1.05 7.05
N SER A 37 -6.68 -1.53 6.36
CA SER A 37 -6.93 -2.94 6.05
C SER A 37 -7.47 -3.10 4.62
N GLY A 38 -7.77 -4.32 4.20
CA GLY A 38 -8.40 -4.62 2.91
C GLY A 38 -9.75 -3.92 2.71
N GLU A 39 -10.45 -3.57 3.79
CA GLU A 39 -11.71 -2.82 3.74
C GLU A 39 -11.55 -1.38 3.20
N SER A 40 -10.33 -0.83 3.20
CA SER A 40 -10.05 0.49 2.62
C SER A 40 -10.28 0.56 1.10
N TRP A 41 -10.42 -0.58 0.44
CA TRP A 41 -10.64 -0.70 -0.99
C TRP A 41 -12.14 -0.76 -1.39
N LYS A 42 -13.03 -0.32 -0.51
CA LYS A 42 -14.50 -0.40 -0.71
C LYS A 42 -15.01 0.28 -1.99
N GLU A 43 -14.32 1.33 -2.46
CA GLU A 43 -14.66 2.05 -3.70
C GLU A 43 -14.07 1.38 -4.96
N GLN A 44 -13.00 0.60 -4.81
CA GLN A 44 -12.28 -0.04 -5.91
C GLN A 44 -12.83 -1.44 -6.21
N VAL A 45 -13.08 -2.24 -5.17
CA VAL A 45 -13.52 -3.63 -5.31
C VAL A 45 -14.75 -3.78 -6.20
N PRO A 46 -15.87 -3.04 -5.98
CA PRO A 46 -17.05 -3.16 -6.84
C PRO A 46 -16.77 -2.71 -8.27
N ALA A 47 -16.04 -1.60 -8.46
CA ALA A 47 -15.72 -1.07 -9.79
C ALA A 47 -14.89 -2.06 -10.64
N PHE A 48 -13.92 -2.71 -10.02
CA PHE A 48 -13.04 -3.66 -10.71
C PHE A 48 -13.76 -5.00 -10.97
N ALA A 49 -14.59 -5.45 -10.01
CA ALA A 49 -15.41 -6.64 -10.19
C ALA A 49 -16.46 -6.45 -11.31
N GLU A 50 -17.09 -5.27 -11.40
CA GLU A 50 -18.02 -4.91 -12.48
C GLU A 50 -17.33 -4.86 -13.85
N ALA A 51 -16.07 -4.44 -13.87
CA ALA A 51 -15.22 -4.46 -15.07
C ALA A 51 -14.76 -5.87 -15.47
N GLY A 52 -15.10 -6.90 -14.70
CA GLY A 52 -14.84 -8.31 -15.01
C GLY A 52 -13.54 -8.88 -14.43
N TYR A 53 -12.87 -8.18 -13.52
CA TYR A 53 -11.68 -8.69 -12.82
C TYR A 53 -12.07 -9.54 -11.60
N ARG A 54 -11.23 -10.54 -11.27
CA ARG A 54 -11.26 -11.19 -9.95
C ARG A 54 -10.48 -10.32 -8.99
N VAL A 55 -11.14 -9.72 -8.01
CA VAL A 55 -10.51 -8.79 -7.06
C VAL A 55 -10.23 -9.50 -5.75
N VAL A 56 -8.97 -9.44 -5.32
CA VAL A 56 -8.52 -10.00 -4.05
C VAL A 56 -7.97 -8.87 -3.18
N THR A 57 -8.49 -8.74 -1.98
CA THR A 57 -7.93 -7.89 -0.92
C THR A 57 -7.55 -8.75 0.26
N TYR A 58 -6.59 -8.31 1.04
CA TYR A 58 -6.23 -8.99 2.29
C TYR A 58 -5.86 -7.98 3.38
N ASP A 59 -6.02 -8.39 4.61
CA ASP A 59 -5.53 -7.64 5.75
C ASP A 59 -4.09 -8.09 6.03
N ARG A 60 -3.12 -7.16 5.99
CA ARG A 60 -1.71 -7.47 6.32
C ARG A 60 -1.63 -7.98 7.76
N ARG A 61 -0.68 -8.88 8.05
CA ARG A 61 -0.38 -9.26 9.44
C ARG A 61 -0.31 -8.04 10.36
N GLY A 62 -0.92 -8.13 11.54
CA GLY A 62 -0.97 -7.03 12.50
C GLY A 62 -2.10 -6.03 12.28
N PHE A 63 -2.86 -6.13 11.19
CA PHE A 63 -3.90 -5.19 10.79
C PHE A 63 -5.25 -5.89 10.58
N GLY A 64 -6.31 -5.10 10.64
CA GLY A 64 -7.66 -5.58 10.36
C GLY A 64 -8.01 -6.86 11.13
N ARG A 65 -8.46 -7.85 10.38
CA ARG A 65 -8.95 -9.16 10.85
C ARG A 65 -7.87 -10.25 10.88
N SER A 66 -6.69 -9.98 10.30
CA SER A 66 -5.55 -10.89 10.32
C SER A 66 -4.93 -11.05 11.70
N ASP A 67 -4.17 -12.13 11.89
CA ASP A 67 -3.37 -12.38 13.08
C ASP A 67 -2.41 -11.22 13.38
N LYS A 68 -2.13 -11.01 14.67
CA LYS A 68 -1.30 -9.91 15.18
C LYS A 68 -0.06 -10.42 15.91
N PRO A 69 0.88 -11.09 15.18
CA PRO A 69 2.12 -11.60 15.77
C PRO A 69 2.97 -10.48 16.35
N LEU A 70 3.80 -10.76 17.36
CA LEU A 70 4.65 -9.74 18.00
C LEU A 70 5.82 -9.26 17.14
N THR A 71 6.17 -10.00 16.08
CA THR A 71 7.32 -9.75 15.20
C THR A 71 6.99 -10.10 13.74
N GLY A 72 7.91 -9.83 12.80
CA GLY A 72 7.75 -10.20 11.40
C GLY A 72 7.13 -9.09 10.57
N TYR A 73 7.56 -7.85 10.77
CA TYR A 73 7.03 -6.67 10.07
C TYR A 73 8.03 -6.04 9.10
N SER A 74 9.09 -6.78 8.73
CA SER A 74 9.97 -6.35 7.64
C SER A 74 9.29 -6.55 6.28
N TYR A 75 9.66 -5.75 5.28
CA TYR A 75 9.16 -5.94 3.92
C TYR A 75 9.47 -7.33 3.36
N ASP A 76 10.56 -7.96 3.76
CA ASP A 76 10.86 -9.33 3.36
C ASP A 76 9.79 -10.31 3.82
N THR A 77 9.34 -10.18 5.07
CA THR A 77 8.28 -11.02 5.63
C THR A 77 6.90 -10.68 5.04
N LEU A 78 6.59 -9.38 4.89
CA LEU A 78 5.31 -8.95 4.29
C LEU A 78 5.19 -9.40 2.83
N THR A 79 6.29 -9.35 2.09
CA THR A 79 6.35 -9.84 0.70
C THR A 79 6.25 -11.37 0.63
N GLU A 80 6.75 -12.08 1.63
CA GLU A 80 6.57 -13.53 1.75
C GLU A 80 5.10 -13.89 2.01
N ASP A 81 4.40 -13.14 2.84
CA ASP A 81 2.94 -13.27 3.02
C ASP A 81 2.19 -13.08 1.69
N LEU A 82 2.51 -12.02 0.96
CA LEU A 82 1.93 -11.75 -0.36
C LEU A 82 2.20 -12.92 -1.32
N HIS A 83 3.43 -13.45 -1.34
CA HIS A 83 3.76 -14.61 -2.20
C HIS A 83 2.98 -15.86 -1.80
N THR A 84 2.83 -16.12 -0.51
CA THR A 84 2.01 -17.22 0.01
C THR A 84 0.56 -17.07 -0.45
N LEU A 85 -0.02 -15.87 -0.32
CA LEU A 85 -1.37 -15.57 -0.78
C LEU A 85 -1.54 -15.89 -2.28
N LEU A 86 -0.62 -15.41 -3.13
CA LEU A 86 -0.68 -15.69 -4.57
C LEU A 86 -0.58 -17.19 -4.89
N THR A 87 0.20 -17.92 -4.10
CA THR A 87 0.44 -19.35 -4.31
C THR A 87 -0.73 -20.20 -3.83
N GLU A 88 -1.25 -19.96 -2.63
CA GLU A 88 -2.37 -20.70 -2.04
C GLU A 88 -3.67 -20.50 -2.82
N LEU A 89 -3.89 -19.31 -3.37
CA LEU A 89 -5.03 -19.04 -4.25
C LEU A 89 -4.78 -19.43 -5.72
N ASP A 90 -3.59 -19.97 -6.03
CA ASP A 90 -3.12 -20.29 -7.40
C ASP A 90 -3.37 -19.15 -8.40
N LEU A 91 -3.04 -17.92 -7.99
CA LEU A 91 -3.19 -16.75 -8.84
C LEU A 91 -2.05 -16.67 -9.86
N GLN A 92 -2.43 -16.51 -11.13
CA GLN A 92 -1.53 -16.33 -12.26
C GLN A 92 -1.95 -15.10 -13.06
N ASP A 93 -1.05 -14.52 -13.82
CA ASP A 93 -1.31 -13.32 -14.64
C ASP A 93 -1.87 -12.16 -13.82
N VAL A 94 -1.30 -11.96 -12.62
CA VAL A 94 -1.80 -11.07 -11.57
C VAL A 94 -1.39 -9.62 -11.80
N THR A 95 -2.31 -8.68 -11.62
CA THR A 95 -1.92 -7.30 -11.37
C THR A 95 -1.83 -7.04 -9.86
N LEU A 96 -0.66 -6.60 -9.39
CA LEU A 96 -0.50 -6.11 -8.02
C LEU A 96 -0.72 -4.60 -7.97
N VAL A 97 -1.59 -4.15 -7.08
CA VAL A 97 -1.84 -2.73 -6.83
C VAL A 97 -1.40 -2.40 -5.41
N GLY A 98 -0.28 -1.71 -5.26
CA GLY A 98 0.27 -1.35 -3.95
C GLY A 98 0.00 0.10 -3.60
N PHE A 99 -0.85 0.34 -2.61
CA PHE A 99 -1.12 1.68 -2.09
C PHE A 99 -0.17 2.02 -0.94
N SER A 100 0.47 3.19 -1.01
CA SER A 100 1.32 3.72 0.06
C SER A 100 2.39 2.70 0.50
N MET A 101 2.37 2.24 1.76
CA MET A 101 3.22 1.15 2.25
C MET A 101 3.17 -0.10 1.37
N GLY A 102 2.00 -0.45 0.80
CA GLY A 102 1.83 -1.62 -0.06
C GLY A 102 2.68 -1.59 -1.34
N GLY A 103 3.04 -0.40 -1.82
CA GLY A 103 3.97 -0.26 -2.96
C GLY A 103 5.38 -0.78 -2.68
N GLY A 104 5.81 -0.78 -1.41
CA GLY A 104 7.07 -1.41 -1.03
C GLY A 104 7.04 -2.94 -1.13
N GLU A 105 5.89 -3.56 -0.84
CA GLU A 105 5.69 -5.00 -1.04
C GLU A 105 5.74 -5.34 -2.54
N VAL A 106 5.12 -4.51 -3.39
CA VAL A 106 5.20 -4.66 -4.84
C VAL A 106 6.63 -4.59 -5.34
N ALA A 107 7.40 -3.57 -4.93
CA ALA A 107 8.80 -3.42 -5.34
C ALA A 107 9.65 -4.62 -4.89
N ARG A 108 9.58 -5.00 -3.60
CA ARG A 108 10.34 -6.10 -3.01
C ARG A 108 9.97 -7.46 -3.61
N TYR A 109 8.73 -7.63 -4.13
CA TYR A 109 8.28 -8.87 -4.74
C TYR A 109 9.16 -9.29 -5.93
N PHE A 110 9.53 -8.34 -6.81
CA PHE A 110 10.37 -8.64 -7.96
C PHE A 110 11.76 -9.14 -7.58
N THR A 111 12.37 -8.54 -6.57
CA THR A 111 13.68 -8.96 -6.08
C THR A 111 13.65 -10.35 -5.46
N LYS A 112 12.57 -10.70 -4.76
CA LYS A 112 12.47 -11.99 -4.06
C LYS A 112 11.95 -13.13 -4.93
N TYR A 113 10.97 -12.85 -5.80
CA TYR A 113 10.18 -13.89 -6.49
C TYR A 113 10.12 -13.72 -8.00
N GLY A 114 10.67 -12.64 -8.55
CA GLY A 114 10.58 -12.37 -9.98
C GLY A 114 9.17 -12.00 -10.45
N ALA A 115 8.93 -12.15 -11.75
CA ALA A 115 7.70 -11.71 -12.40
C ALA A 115 6.79 -12.85 -12.91
N ASP A 116 7.15 -14.11 -12.71
CA ASP A 116 6.50 -15.24 -13.39
C ASP A 116 4.98 -15.33 -13.20
N ARG A 117 4.46 -14.84 -12.07
CA ARG A 117 3.01 -14.78 -11.77
C ARG A 117 2.36 -13.47 -12.16
N LEU A 118 3.14 -12.45 -12.54
CA LEU A 118 2.67 -11.08 -12.66
C LEU A 118 2.40 -10.68 -14.11
N HIS A 119 1.28 -10.01 -14.33
CA HIS A 119 0.90 -9.34 -15.57
C HIS A 119 1.37 -7.89 -15.58
N SER A 120 1.07 -7.15 -14.53
CA SER A 120 1.37 -5.73 -14.42
C SER A 120 1.37 -5.29 -12.95
N VAL A 121 1.82 -4.06 -12.69
CA VAL A 121 1.81 -3.49 -11.34
C VAL A 121 1.36 -2.04 -11.33
N VAL A 122 0.77 -1.62 -10.20
CA VAL A 122 0.39 -0.23 -9.94
C VAL A 122 1.01 0.22 -8.61
N PHE A 123 1.79 1.29 -8.67
CA PHE A 123 2.32 2.02 -7.52
C PHE A 123 1.39 3.22 -7.25
N ALA A 124 0.51 3.10 -6.26
CA ALA A 124 -0.49 4.10 -5.93
C ALA A 124 -0.07 4.90 -4.69
N SER A 125 0.27 6.17 -4.85
CA SER A 125 0.79 7.04 -3.75
C SER A 125 1.83 6.31 -2.89
N ALA A 126 2.71 5.55 -3.56
CA ALA A 126 3.54 4.52 -2.96
C ALA A 126 4.81 5.08 -2.31
N VAL A 127 5.30 4.41 -1.26
CA VAL A 127 6.49 4.83 -0.49
C VAL A 127 7.84 4.68 -1.21
N PRO A 128 8.05 3.77 -2.19
CA PRO A 128 9.32 3.72 -2.91
C PRO A 128 9.66 5.05 -3.62
N PRO A 129 10.95 5.35 -3.85
CA PRO A 129 12.10 4.44 -3.68
C PRO A 129 12.68 4.39 -2.26
N TYR A 130 12.63 5.47 -1.49
CA TYR A 130 13.17 5.52 -0.13
C TYR A 130 12.73 6.82 0.56
N LEU A 131 11.94 6.70 1.63
CA LEU A 131 11.37 7.88 2.30
C LEU A 131 12.38 8.61 3.17
N MET A 132 13.21 7.89 3.94
CA MET A 132 14.12 8.52 4.90
C MET A 132 15.15 9.37 4.18
N LYS A 133 15.26 10.63 4.61
CA LYS A 133 16.34 11.52 4.19
C LYS A 133 17.62 11.14 4.91
N THR A 134 18.65 10.83 4.13
CA THR A 134 19.99 10.45 4.59
C THR A 134 21.05 11.11 3.71
N ASP A 135 22.33 10.99 4.08
CA ASP A 135 23.43 11.58 3.29
C ASP A 135 23.50 10.99 1.87
N ASP A 136 23.11 9.72 1.70
CA ASP A 136 23.05 9.02 0.41
C ASP A 136 21.67 9.06 -0.25
N ASN A 137 20.66 9.64 0.41
CA ASN A 137 19.30 9.90 -0.09
C ASN A 137 18.83 11.32 0.29
N PRO A 138 19.50 12.37 -0.23
CA PRO A 138 19.19 13.76 0.15
C PRO A 138 17.78 14.21 -0.28
N ASP A 139 17.19 13.54 -1.29
CA ASP A 139 15.85 13.80 -1.80
C ASP A 139 14.75 12.99 -1.08
N GLY A 140 15.11 12.23 -0.05
CA GLY A 140 14.14 11.54 0.81
C GLY A 140 13.22 12.54 1.51
N PRO A 141 11.89 12.39 1.39
CA PRO A 141 10.94 13.40 1.89
C PRO A 141 10.74 13.35 3.41
N LEU A 142 11.20 12.30 4.09
CA LEU A 142 10.98 12.08 5.52
C LEU A 142 12.23 12.38 6.34
N GLU A 143 12.21 13.47 7.09
CA GLU A 143 13.28 13.81 8.03
C GLU A 143 13.27 12.87 9.25
N LYS A 144 14.45 12.54 9.75
CA LYS A 144 14.59 11.68 10.95
C LYS A 144 13.81 12.19 12.16
N ALA A 145 13.75 13.51 12.34
CA ALA A 145 12.99 14.14 13.42
C ALA A 145 11.48 13.92 13.28
N GLN A 146 10.95 13.98 12.05
CA GLN A 146 9.54 13.72 11.75
C GLN A 146 9.19 12.25 12.03
N ALA A 147 10.01 11.29 11.58
CA ALA A 147 9.82 9.88 11.88
C ALA A 147 9.80 9.59 13.40
N ALA A 148 10.69 10.25 14.15
CA ALA A 148 10.71 10.13 15.61
C ALA A 148 9.45 10.74 16.27
N GLN A 149 8.95 11.87 15.75
CA GLN A 149 7.70 12.49 16.21
C GLN A 149 6.49 11.59 15.94
N MET A 150 6.37 11.00 14.76
CA MET A 150 5.30 10.06 14.43
C MET A 150 5.30 8.87 15.40
N THR A 151 6.47 8.25 15.63
CA THR A 151 6.63 7.15 16.57
C THR A 151 6.23 7.55 18.00
N ALA A 152 6.67 8.72 18.46
CA ALA A 152 6.33 9.23 19.78
C ALA A 152 4.83 9.55 19.92
N GLY A 153 4.22 10.14 18.89
CA GLY A 153 2.80 10.45 18.83
C GLY A 153 1.94 9.20 18.96
N LEU A 154 2.17 8.21 18.11
CA LEU A 154 1.44 6.93 18.15
C LEU A 154 1.67 6.18 19.47
N THR A 155 2.89 6.24 20.02
CA THR A 155 3.20 5.62 21.31
C THR A 155 2.40 6.25 22.45
N LYS A 156 2.26 7.59 22.42
CA LYS A 156 1.60 8.37 23.44
C LYS A 156 0.07 8.20 23.45
N SER A 157 -0.56 8.34 22.28
CA SER A 157 -2.01 8.28 22.12
C SER A 157 -2.37 7.85 20.71
N GLU A 158 -2.97 6.66 20.54
CA GLU A 158 -3.46 6.20 19.25
C GLU A 158 -4.62 7.06 18.76
N ASP A 159 -5.51 7.47 19.66
CA ASP A 159 -6.69 8.28 19.29
C ASP A 159 -6.27 9.64 18.73
N ASP A 160 -5.43 10.37 19.44
CA ASP A 160 -4.96 11.69 18.99
C ASP A 160 -4.11 11.57 17.72
N PHE A 161 -3.30 10.51 17.65
CA PHE A 161 -2.44 10.28 16.49
C PHE A 161 -3.27 9.98 15.22
N TYR A 162 -4.21 9.04 15.29
CA TYR A 162 -5.02 8.69 14.12
C TYR A 162 -5.98 9.80 13.72
N ASP A 163 -6.47 10.60 14.65
CA ASP A 163 -7.26 11.79 14.34
C ASP A 163 -6.46 12.81 13.51
N GLN A 164 -5.25 13.16 13.95
CA GLN A 164 -4.38 14.07 13.21
C GLN A 164 -3.88 13.45 11.90
N PHE A 165 -3.43 12.19 11.93
CA PHE A 165 -2.92 11.48 10.77
C PHE A 165 -3.97 11.41 9.65
N THR A 166 -5.22 11.07 9.96
CA THR A 166 -6.27 11.00 8.93
C THR A 166 -6.69 12.38 8.44
N THR A 167 -6.56 13.41 9.24
CA THR A 167 -6.73 14.81 8.80
C THR A 167 -5.67 15.15 7.74
N ASP A 168 -4.40 14.90 8.02
CA ASP A 168 -3.29 15.15 7.07
C ASP A 168 -3.40 14.25 5.83
N PHE A 169 -3.76 12.98 6.02
CA PHE A 169 -3.93 11.98 4.96
C PHE A 169 -4.96 12.36 3.90
N PHE A 170 -6.01 13.06 4.28
CA PHE A 170 -7.11 13.46 3.40
C PHE A 170 -7.16 14.96 3.08
N SER A 171 -6.18 15.75 3.51
CA SER A 171 -6.18 17.20 3.28
C SER A 171 -5.13 17.64 2.26
N VAL A 172 -5.47 18.70 1.53
CA VAL A 172 -4.55 19.49 0.69
C VAL A 172 -4.68 20.94 1.12
N ASP A 173 -3.56 21.60 1.42
CA ASP A 173 -3.51 22.99 1.86
C ASP A 173 -4.43 23.30 3.06
N GLY A 174 -4.60 22.30 3.95
CA GLY A 174 -5.45 22.42 5.15
C GLY A 174 -6.95 22.23 4.87
N GLU A 175 -7.34 21.93 3.65
CA GLU A 175 -8.72 21.61 3.27
C GLU A 175 -8.93 20.09 3.17
N LEU A 176 -9.88 19.56 3.94
CA LEU A 176 -10.26 18.15 3.89
C LEU A 176 -10.96 17.84 2.55
N LYS A 177 -10.48 16.84 1.82
CA LYS A 177 -11.00 16.42 0.49
C LYS A 177 -11.99 15.25 0.53
N VAL A 178 -12.37 14.84 1.72
CA VAL A 178 -13.38 13.79 1.98
C VAL A 178 -14.38 14.30 3.01
N THR A 179 -15.49 13.56 3.20
CA THR A 179 -16.43 13.86 4.28
C THR A 179 -15.85 13.44 5.64
N GLU A 180 -16.33 14.06 6.72
CA GLU A 180 -15.93 13.65 8.06
C GLU A 180 -16.31 12.19 8.35
N GLU A 181 -17.41 11.68 7.78
CA GLU A 181 -17.80 10.29 7.88
C GLU A 181 -16.75 9.35 7.27
N GLN A 182 -16.27 9.65 6.05
CA GLN A 182 -15.18 8.89 5.41
C GLN A 182 -13.87 8.94 6.21
N ARG A 183 -13.55 10.09 6.81
CA ARG A 183 -12.40 10.22 7.70
C ARG A 183 -12.55 9.37 8.96
N GLN A 184 -13.71 9.37 9.59
CA GLN A 184 -13.99 8.54 10.77
C GLN A 184 -13.96 7.03 10.46
N GLU A 185 -14.40 6.62 9.27
CA GLU A 185 -14.24 5.24 8.81
C GLU A 185 -12.76 4.85 8.72
N ALA A 186 -11.89 5.71 8.16
CA ALA A 186 -10.46 5.47 8.12
C ALA A 186 -9.82 5.36 9.52
N ILE A 187 -10.26 6.19 10.47
CA ILE A 187 -9.86 6.08 11.89
C ILE A 187 -10.28 4.72 12.46
N ALA A 188 -11.52 4.29 12.18
CA ALA A 188 -12.03 3.01 12.65
C ALA A 188 -11.22 1.83 12.09
N LEU A 189 -10.80 1.87 10.84
CA LEU A 189 -9.90 0.87 10.23
C LEU A 189 -8.51 0.91 10.89
N ALA A 190 -7.94 2.10 11.07
CA ALA A 190 -6.64 2.27 11.70
C ALA A 190 -6.59 1.66 13.11
N LYS A 191 -7.65 1.82 13.88
CA LYS A 191 -7.79 1.29 15.23
C LYS A 191 -7.94 -0.24 15.32
N GLN A 192 -8.15 -0.92 14.21
CA GLN A 192 -8.11 -2.39 14.15
C GLN A 192 -6.68 -2.92 14.14
N SER A 193 -5.68 -2.08 13.86
CA SER A 193 -4.27 -2.48 13.90
C SER A 193 -3.79 -2.74 15.32
N ALA A 194 -2.86 -3.70 15.49
CA ALA A 194 -2.15 -3.81 16.74
C ALA A 194 -1.09 -2.71 16.86
N LYS A 195 -1.05 -1.99 17.97
CA LYS A 195 -0.11 -0.87 18.16
C LYS A 195 1.35 -1.22 17.87
N HIS A 196 1.79 -2.39 18.33
CA HIS A 196 3.17 -2.85 18.08
C HIS A 196 3.43 -3.11 16.59
N ALA A 197 2.42 -3.62 15.86
CA ALA A 197 2.48 -3.84 14.42
C ALA A 197 2.53 -2.50 13.66
N ALA A 198 1.67 -1.56 14.05
CA ALA A 198 1.65 -0.22 13.48
C ALA A 198 2.99 0.49 13.65
N LEU A 199 3.60 0.44 14.85
CA LEU A 199 4.92 1.02 15.12
C LEU A 199 6.05 0.32 14.34
N ALA A 200 6.02 -1.01 14.25
CA ALA A 200 7.02 -1.77 13.50
C ALA A 200 6.94 -1.49 11.99
N CYS A 201 5.73 -1.44 11.43
CA CYS A 201 5.51 -1.09 10.03
C CYS A 201 5.88 0.37 9.73
N MET A 202 5.61 1.29 10.67
CA MET A 202 6.06 2.69 10.55
C MET A 202 7.59 2.77 10.42
N THR A 203 8.33 2.01 11.21
CA THR A 203 9.77 1.90 11.06
C THR A 203 10.15 1.28 9.72
N ALA A 204 9.48 0.20 9.32
CA ALA A 204 9.77 -0.50 8.06
C ALA A 204 9.61 0.42 6.84
N PHE A 205 8.46 1.09 6.67
CA PHE A 205 8.26 1.95 5.50
C PHE A 205 9.14 3.21 5.52
N ALA A 206 9.50 3.72 6.69
CA ALA A 206 10.38 4.88 6.79
C ALA A 206 11.83 4.55 6.40
N THR A 207 12.33 3.36 6.76
CA THR A 207 13.77 3.05 6.69
C THR A 207 14.15 2.03 5.62
N THR A 208 13.20 1.39 4.95
CA THR A 208 13.52 0.44 3.88
C THR A 208 13.87 1.16 2.59
N ASP A 209 15.02 0.82 2.03
CA ASP A 209 15.49 1.30 0.75
C ASP A 209 15.08 0.33 -0.37
N PHE A 210 14.32 0.81 -1.34
CA PHE A 210 13.83 0.07 -2.50
C PHE A 210 14.54 0.47 -3.79
N ARG A 211 15.60 1.29 -3.72
CA ARG A 211 16.31 1.78 -4.92
C ARG A 211 16.88 0.64 -5.76
N GLU A 212 17.29 -0.46 -5.11
CA GLU A 212 17.78 -1.67 -5.78
C GLU A 212 16.64 -2.61 -6.23
N ASP A 213 15.43 -2.44 -5.68
CA ASP A 213 14.26 -3.26 -6.04
C ASP A 213 13.58 -2.77 -7.33
N LEU A 214 13.43 -1.45 -7.49
CA LEU A 214 12.68 -0.84 -8.59
C LEU A 214 13.21 -1.20 -9.99
N PRO A 215 14.52 -1.28 -10.26
CA PRO A 215 15.05 -1.70 -11.55
C PRO A 215 14.69 -3.13 -11.96
N ASN A 216 14.24 -3.98 -11.00
CA ASN A 216 13.84 -5.36 -11.26
C ASN A 216 12.38 -5.45 -11.75
N VAL A 217 11.61 -4.37 -11.70
CA VAL A 217 10.24 -4.32 -12.22
C VAL A 217 10.27 -4.49 -13.73
N SER A 218 9.86 -5.67 -14.20
CA SER A 218 10.01 -6.11 -15.60
C SER A 218 8.68 -6.34 -16.33
N VAL A 219 7.56 -5.97 -15.71
CA VAL A 219 6.22 -6.00 -16.31
C VAL A 219 5.71 -4.57 -16.51
N PRO A 220 4.63 -4.35 -17.28
CA PRO A 220 3.99 -3.04 -17.38
C PRO A 220 3.70 -2.45 -16.00
N ALA A 221 4.05 -1.19 -15.79
CA ALA A 221 3.92 -0.51 -14.52
C ALA A 221 3.21 0.84 -14.68
N LEU A 222 2.27 1.13 -13.77
CA LEU A 222 1.63 2.43 -13.63
C LEU A 222 2.05 3.04 -12.29
N VAL A 223 2.47 4.29 -12.30
CA VAL A 223 2.58 5.13 -11.10
C VAL A 223 1.42 6.10 -11.10
N ILE A 224 0.56 6.06 -10.08
CA ILE A 224 -0.56 6.99 -9.91
C ILE A 224 -0.43 7.69 -8.55
N HIS A 225 -0.45 9.03 -8.53
CA HIS A 225 -0.13 9.79 -7.32
C HIS A 225 -0.85 11.15 -7.31
N GLY A 226 -1.26 11.60 -6.13
CA GLY A 226 -1.79 12.96 -5.95
C GLY A 226 -0.67 13.99 -5.82
N ASP A 227 -0.77 15.13 -6.52
CA ASP A 227 0.22 16.21 -6.38
C ASP A 227 0.06 17.05 -5.08
N GLY A 228 -1.07 16.88 -4.39
CA GLY A 228 -1.33 17.43 -3.07
C GLY A 228 -0.99 16.50 -1.90
N ASP A 229 -0.32 15.37 -2.16
CA ASP A 229 0.03 14.38 -1.15
C ASP A 229 1.09 14.90 -0.17
N GLY A 230 0.66 15.32 1.02
CA GLY A 230 1.53 15.77 2.11
C GLY A 230 2.07 14.65 3.00
N THR A 231 1.53 13.43 2.88
CA THR A 231 1.95 12.26 3.67
C THR A 231 3.12 11.53 3.02
N VAL A 232 3.01 11.27 1.72
CA VAL A 232 4.07 10.70 0.87
C VAL A 232 4.25 11.62 -0.34
N PRO A 233 5.04 12.68 -0.23
CA PRO A 233 5.15 13.69 -1.28
C PRO A 233 5.53 13.13 -2.64
N PHE A 234 4.79 13.53 -3.68
CA PHE A 234 4.94 13.03 -5.05
C PHE A 234 6.38 13.14 -5.55
N GLU A 235 7.01 14.32 -5.40
CA GLU A 235 8.39 14.55 -5.89
C GLU A 235 9.43 13.66 -5.21
N GLY A 236 9.22 13.33 -3.93
CA GLY A 236 10.12 12.47 -3.14
C GLY A 236 9.89 10.97 -3.33
N SER A 237 8.79 10.56 -3.97
CA SER A 237 8.35 9.17 -4.07
C SER A 237 7.83 8.81 -5.47
N GLY A 238 6.61 9.15 -5.85
CA GLY A 238 6.00 8.75 -7.12
C GLY A 238 6.80 9.17 -8.34
N ALA A 239 7.27 10.42 -8.40
CA ALA A 239 8.11 10.92 -9.48
C ALA A 239 9.43 10.14 -9.60
N ARG A 240 10.06 9.84 -8.47
CA ARG A 240 11.31 9.06 -8.41
C ARG A 240 11.08 7.58 -8.74
N THR A 241 9.96 7.00 -8.32
CA THR A 241 9.57 5.63 -8.69
C THR A 241 9.37 5.51 -10.20
N HIS A 242 8.64 6.45 -10.81
CA HIS A 242 8.49 6.51 -12.26
C HIS A 242 9.84 6.62 -12.99
N ALA A 243 10.70 7.50 -12.52
CA ALA A 243 12.05 7.67 -13.11
C ALA A 243 12.92 6.41 -12.98
N ALA A 244 12.73 5.60 -11.93
CA ALA A 244 13.49 4.39 -11.66
C ALA A 244 12.99 3.15 -12.42
N ILE A 245 11.75 3.17 -12.96
CA ILE A 245 11.15 2.05 -13.70
C ILE A 245 11.01 2.43 -15.18
N PRO A 246 11.92 2.00 -16.05
CA PRO A 246 11.87 2.34 -17.49
C PRO A 246 10.57 1.86 -18.14
N GLY A 247 9.90 2.77 -18.86
CA GLY A 247 8.67 2.46 -19.56
C GLY A 247 7.41 2.41 -18.69
N SER A 248 7.50 2.73 -17.40
CA SER A 248 6.31 2.91 -16.57
C SER A 248 5.45 4.07 -17.09
N GLU A 249 4.15 3.97 -16.88
CA GLU A 249 3.22 5.08 -17.09
C GLU A 249 3.13 5.94 -15.82
N LEU A 250 2.89 7.24 -15.98
CA LEU A 250 2.68 8.15 -14.86
C LEU A 250 1.34 8.85 -15.03
N HIS A 251 0.51 8.82 -13.98
CA HIS A 251 -0.69 9.64 -13.87
C HIS A 251 -0.68 10.43 -12.57
N VAL A 252 -0.76 11.76 -12.69
CA VAL A 252 -0.84 12.66 -11.54
C VAL A 252 -2.28 13.10 -11.35
N VAL A 253 -2.88 12.80 -10.20
CA VAL A 253 -4.22 13.26 -9.85
C VAL A 253 -4.10 14.64 -9.21
N HIS A 254 -4.54 15.67 -9.93
CA HIS A 254 -4.35 17.05 -9.51
C HIS A 254 -5.21 17.44 -8.30
N GLY A 255 -4.58 18.06 -7.30
CA GLY A 255 -5.22 18.46 -6.06
C GLY A 255 -5.63 17.32 -5.14
N ALA A 256 -5.16 16.10 -5.42
CA ALA A 256 -5.49 14.94 -4.61
C ALA A 256 -4.52 14.77 -3.43
N PRO A 257 -5.03 14.48 -2.21
CA PRO A 257 -4.25 14.13 -1.03
C PRO A 257 -3.72 12.70 -1.11
N HIS A 258 -3.04 12.24 -0.04
CA HIS A 258 -2.57 10.85 0.05
C HIS A 258 -3.71 9.83 -0.11
N GLY A 259 -4.84 10.07 0.53
CA GLY A 259 -6.03 9.21 0.45
C GLY A 259 -6.79 9.32 -0.88
N VAL A 260 -6.07 9.35 -2.01
CA VAL A 260 -6.60 9.56 -3.36
C VAL A 260 -7.66 8.54 -3.77
N THR A 261 -7.56 7.30 -3.30
CA THR A 261 -8.52 6.21 -3.56
C THR A 261 -9.92 6.49 -3.03
N VAL A 262 -10.03 7.35 -2.01
CA VAL A 262 -11.32 7.74 -1.38
C VAL A 262 -11.72 9.15 -1.79
N SER A 263 -10.78 10.07 -1.93
CA SER A 263 -11.07 11.47 -2.28
C SER A 263 -11.36 11.66 -3.77
N HIS A 264 -10.76 10.86 -4.66
CA HIS A 264 -10.91 10.93 -6.11
C HIS A 264 -11.18 9.53 -6.73
N PRO A 265 -12.16 8.76 -6.22
CA PRO A 265 -12.35 7.36 -6.59
C PRO A 265 -12.69 7.18 -8.07
N GLU A 266 -13.48 8.07 -8.66
CA GLU A 266 -13.91 7.97 -10.05
C GLU A 266 -12.72 8.11 -11.02
N GLU A 267 -11.88 9.12 -10.84
CA GLU A 267 -10.70 9.33 -11.66
C GLU A 267 -9.68 8.21 -11.45
N TRP A 268 -9.43 7.86 -10.19
CA TRP A 268 -8.48 6.80 -9.85
C TRP A 268 -8.89 5.46 -10.46
N ASN A 269 -10.15 5.05 -10.27
CA ASN A 269 -10.68 3.80 -10.81
C ASN A 269 -10.61 3.78 -12.33
N ARG A 270 -11.02 4.85 -13.01
CA ARG A 270 -10.96 4.97 -14.46
C ARG A 270 -9.55 4.78 -14.99
N VAL A 271 -8.57 5.49 -14.43
CA VAL A 271 -7.18 5.43 -14.87
C VAL A 271 -6.59 4.04 -14.68
N VAL A 272 -6.81 3.43 -13.52
CA VAL A 272 -6.31 2.07 -13.26
C VAL A 272 -7.00 1.05 -14.16
N LEU A 273 -8.31 1.13 -14.36
CA LEU A 273 -9.03 0.22 -15.27
C LEU A 273 -8.59 0.38 -16.73
N GLU A 274 -8.31 1.60 -17.20
CA GLU A 274 -7.74 1.86 -18.53
C GLU A 274 -6.35 1.22 -18.68
N PHE A 275 -5.53 1.25 -17.64
CA PHE A 275 -4.23 0.57 -17.61
C PHE A 275 -4.38 -0.96 -17.61
N LEU A 276 -5.29 -1.49 -16.79
CA LEU A 276 -5.56 -2.93 -16.72
C LEU A 276 -6.07 -3.52 -18.03
N ALA A 277 -6.72 -2.74 -18.88
CA ALA A 277 -7.30 -3.19 -20.15
C ALA A 277 -6.27 -3.33 -21.30
N LYS A 278 -5.04 -2.90 -21.09
CA LYS A 278 -3.93 -3.01 -22.07
C LYS A 278 -3.33 -4.40 -22.10
#